data_5ce4542c2632b6464a4c1f6c6af7720a
#
_entry.id   5ce4542c2632b6464a4c1f6c6af7720a
#
_cell.length_a   1.000
_cell.length_b   1.000
_cell.length_c   1.000
_cell.angle_alpha   90.00
_cell.angle_beta   90.00
_cell.angle_gamma   90.00
#
_symmetry.space_group_name_H-M   'P 1'
#
loop_
_entity.id
_entity.type
_entity.pdbx_description
1 polymer ?
#
loop_
_entity_poly.entity_id
_entity_poly.type
_entity_poly.pdbx_seq_one_letter_code
_entity_poly.pdbx_strand_id
1 'polypeptide(L)'
;MKKNAILVILAQCINYALPLIIFPILARRLGVEFFGIFGFIFSFFGYMCLIVDYGFNMGGTKILSEKLASFQPVSDDFWAIWLAKFLIFTFMFIVFLVFGKLWLTSLEYWLIFISFMQVLGYILNVNWYFQANEKVGISTILLVIGKALSLPLFLIYVQDKGDISKAVLIQSGSILFASLLTMILLFSDKNIGKIKLESLKLIIYYYKDSWAYFVGILAISFYTGSSLILLKYFGTIEDVGLYNAADKIKMALLGLFLILGSVFFPYVSKLYSSNILIAYKFVKKLLIASIIIG
;
A
#
# COMPACT_ATOMS: atom_id res chain seq x y z
N MET A 1 -10.23 8.79 19.70
CA MET A 1 -8.85 9.07 19.25
C MET A 1 -7.81 8.08 19.78
N LYS A 2 -7.55 7.94 21.10
CA LYS A 2 -6.49 7.06 21.63
C LYS A 2 -6.58 5.59 21.17
N LYS A 3 -7.79 4.99 21.18
CA LYS A 3 -8.01 3.60 20.76
C LYS A 3 -7.64 3.38 19.28
N ASN A 4 -8.06 4.27 18.39
CA ASN A 4 -7.72 4.19 16.95
C ASN A 4 -6.21 4.31 16.72
N ALA A 5 -5.51 5.20 17.44
CA ALA A 5 -4.06 5.34 17.32
C ALA A 5 -3.32 4.05 17.73
N ILE A 6 -3.71 3.43 18.85
CA ILE A 6 -3.12 2.16 19.30
C ILE A 6 -3.34 1.06 18.25
N LEU A 7 -4.55 0.93 17.70
CA LEU A 7 -4.88 -0.06 16.68
C LEU A 7 -4.05 0.13 15.41
N VAL A 8 -3.85 1.38 14.97
CA VAL A 8 -3.00 1.70 13.82
C VAL A 8 -1.54 1.35 14.08
N ILE A 9 -1.01 1.65 15.27
CA ILE A 9 0.38 1.31 15.64
C ILE A 9 0.58 -0.21 15.64
N LEU A 10 -0.32 -0.96 16.29
CA LEU A 10 -0.26 -2.43 16.30
C LEU A 10 -0.33 -3.00 14.88
N ALA A 11 -1.22 -2.47 14.06
CA ALA A 11 -1.34 -2.88 12.66
C ALA A 11 -0.06 -2.58 11.86
N GLN A 12 0.60 -1.45 12.10
CA GLN A 12 1.88 -1.13 11.46
C GLN A 12 2.97 -2.10 11.89
N CYS A 13 3.07 -2.43 13.20
CA CYS A 13 4.01 -3.44 13.67
C CYS A 13 3.84 -4.78 12.93
N ILE A 14 2.61 -5.24 12.78
CA ILE A 14 2.32 -6.49 12.06
C ILE A 14 2.65 -6.35 10.57
N ASN A 15 2.32 -5.23 9.93
CA ASN A 15 2.61 -4.96 8.51
C ASN A 15 4.12 -5.01 8.20
N TYR A 16 4.99 -4.62 9.16
CA TYR A 16 6.44 -4.72 8.99
C TYR A 16 7.00 -6.09 9.42
N ALA A 17 6.41 -6.73 10.43
CA ALA A 17 6.84 -8.04 10.90
C ALA A 17 6.49 -9.17 9.92
N LEU A 18 5.32 -9.13 9.30
CA LEU A 18 4.86 -10.18 8.37
C LEU A 18 5.84 -10.43 7.21
N PRO A 19 6.32 -9.40 6.47
CA PRO A 19 7.30 -9.61 5.42
C PRO A 19 8.61 -10.22 5.92
N LEU A 20 9.08 -9.85 7.12
CA LEU A 20 10.30 -10.40 7.71
C LEU A 20 10.21 -11.92 7.96
N ILE A 21 9.01 -12.43 8.19
CA ILE A 21 8.77 -13.86 8.36
C ILE A 21 8.57 -14.53 7.00
N ILE A 22 7.75 -13.94 6.13
CA ILE A 22 7.34 -14.54 4.85
C ILE A 22 8.50 -14.56 3.84
N PHE A 23 9.23 -13.46 3.68
CA PHE A 23 10.23 -13.37 2.60
C PHE A 23 11.43 -14.31 2.76
N PRO A 24 12.02 -14.56 3.95
CA PRO A 24 13.05 -15.59 4.08
C PRO A 24 12.55 -16.99 3.74
N ILE A 25 11.28 -17.30 4.06
CA ILE A 25 10.67 -18.58 3.71
C ILE A 25 10.52 -18.70 2.20
N LEU A 26 10.01 -17.66 1.53
CA LEU A 26 9.87 -17.62 0.08
C LEU A 26 11.23 -17.69 -0.62
N ALA A 27 12.24 -16.94 -0.14
CA ALA A 27 13.57 -16.96 -0.72
C ALA A 27 14.21 -18.35 -0.66
N ARG A 28 14.02 -19.09 0.44
CA ARG A 28 14.52 -20.46 0.58
C ARG A 28 13.79 -21.46 -0.32
N ARG A 29 12.47 -21.36 -0.46
CA ARG A 29 11.64 -22.32 -1.20
C ARG A 29 11.66 -22.03 -2.70
N LEU A 30 11.57 -20.78 -3.11
CA LEU A 30 11.59 -20.38 -4.52
C LEU A 30 13.01 -20.36 -5.11
N GLY A 31 14.05 -20.19 -4.27
CA GLY A 31 15.41 -19.90 -4.72
C GLY A 31 15.55 -18.46 -5.20
N VAL A 32 16.80 -18.02 -5.39
CA VAL A 32 17.17 -16.62 -5.67
C VAL A 32 16.48 -16.10 -6.94
N GLU A 33 16.49 -16.88 -8.00
CA GLU A 33 15.95 -16.51 -9.31
C GLU A 33 14.44 -16.23 -9.26
N PHE A 34 13.64 -17.20 -8.80
CA PHE A 34 12.18 -17.05 -8.73
C PHE A 34 11.74 -16.06 -7.64
N PHE A 35 12.53 -15.92 -6.58
CA PHE A 35 12.33 -14.87 -5.59
C PHE A 35 12.61 -13.47 -6.18
N GLY A 36 13.58 -13.37 -7.10
CA GLY A 36 13.81 -12.16 -7.89
C GLY A 36 12.63 -11.81 -8.79
N ILE A 37 12.10 -12.79 -9.54
CA ILE A 37 10.89 -12.61 -10.37
C ILE A 37 9.70 -12.16 -9.51
N PHE A 38 9.49 -12.81 -8.36
CA PHE A 38 8.44 -12.44 -7.41
C PHE A 38 8.60 -10.98 -6.93
N GLY A 39 9.82 -10.58 -6.55
CA GLY A 39 10.14 -9.22 -6.11
C GLY A 39 9.92 -8.18 -7.20
N PHE A 40 10.36 -8.48 -8.43
CA PHE A 40 10.13 -7.61 -9.59
C PHE A 40 8.62 -7.39 -9.85
N ILE A 41 7.86 -8.47 -9.93
CA ILE A 41 6.40 -8.42 -10.16
C ILE A 41 5.73 -7.59 -9.07
N PHE A 42 6.06 -7.86 -7.81
CA PHE A 42 5.48 -7.14 -6.69
C PHE A 42 5.81 -5.65 -6.71
N SER A 43 7.05 -5.29 -7.06
CA SER A 43 7.49 -3.90 -7.22
C SER A 43 6.78 -3.20 -8.38
N PHE A 44 6.69 -3.87 -9.53
CA PHE A 44 5.98 -3.37 -10.71
C PHE A 44 4.52 -3.06 -10.39
N PHE A 45 3.83 -3.98 -9.70
CA PHE A 45 2.45 -3.75 -9.26
C PHE A 45 2.32 -2.68 -8.17
N GLY A 46 3.35 -2.43 -7.39
CA GLY A 46 3.42 -1.28 -6.51
C GLY A 46 3.27 0.04 -7.28
N TYR A 47 3.96 0.19 -8.41
CA TYR A 47 3.79 1.35 -9.31
C TYR A 47 2.42 1.40 -9.98
N MET A 48 1.88 0.26 -10.39
CA MET A 48 0.51 0.21 -10.93
C MET A 48 -0.52 0.69 -9.91
N CYS A 49 -0.41 0.25 -8.65
CA CYS A 49 -1.25 0.73 -7.55
C CYS A 49 -1.11 2.24 -7.33
N LEU A 50 0.13 2.77 -7.45
CA LEU A 50 0.40 4.21 -7.33
C LEU A 50 -0.26 5.01 -8.46
N ILE A 51 -0.17 4.52 -9.70
CA ILE A 51 -0.81 5.15 -10.86
C ILE A 51 -2.34 5.15 -10.69
N VAL A 52 -2.92 4.03 -10.26
CA VAL A 52 -4.36 3.91 -9.97
C VAL A 52 -4.78 4.82 -8.83
N ASP A 53 -3.93 4.98 -7.81
CA ASP A 53 -4.21 5.92 -6.71
C ASP A 53 -4.28 7.37 -7.16
N TYR A 54 -3.45 7.77 -8.10
CA TYR A 54 -3.40 9.12 -8.65
C TYR A 54 -3.38 10.24 -7.58
N GLY A 55 -2.88 9.93 -6.37
CA GLY A 55 -2.87 10.87 -5.25
C GLY A 55 -4.22 11.02 -4.52
N PHE A 56 -5.24 10.26 -4.92
CA PHE A 56 -6.58 10.32 -4.31
C PHE A 56 -6.59 9.96 -2.83
N ASN A 57 -5.70 9.09 -2.38
CA ASN A 57 -5.61 8.77 -0.96
C ASN A 57 -5.29 10.00 -0.10
N MET A 58 -4.49 10.95 -0.60
CA MET A 58 -4.20 12.20 0.10
C MET A 58 -5.24 13.28 -0.20
N GLY A 59 -5.44 13.62 -1.48
CA GLY A 59 -6.38 14.67 -1.91
C GLY A 59 -7.81 14.36 -1.49
N GLY A 60 -8.28 13.14 -1.77
CA GLY A 60 -9.62 12.69 -1.40
C GLY A 60 -9.85 12.68 0.11
N THR A 61 -8.89 12.14 0.90
CA THR A 61 -9.00 12.15 2.37
C THR A 61 -9.14 13.57 2.90
N LYS A 62 -8.35 14.53 2.38
CA LYS A 62 -8.43 15.94 2.79
C LYS A 62 -9.82 16.50 2.53
N ILE A 63 -10.31 16.44 1.29
CA ILE A 63 -11.60 17.01 0.90
C ILE A 63 -12.76 16.36 1.68
N LEU A 64 -12.74 15.02 1.83
CA LEU A 64 -13.78 14.33 2.56
C LEU A 64 -13.77 14.68 4.05
N SER A 65 -12.59 14.83 4.66
CA SER A 65 -12.50 15.22 6.07
C SER A 65 -13.05 16.64 6.32
N GLU A 66 -12.80 17.60 5.42
CA GLU A 66 -13.34 18.95 5.48
C GLU A 66 -14.87 18.96 5.36
N LYS A 67 -15.41 18.17 4.41
CA LYS A 67 -16.87 18.03 4.22
C LYS A 67 -17.56 17.35 5.40
N LEU A 68 -16.96 16.26 5.93
CA LEU A 68 -17.49 15.56 7.10
C LEU A 68 -17.48 16.45 8.35
N ALA A 69 -16.43 17.25 8.55
CA ALA A 69 -16.38 18.24 9.64
C ALA A 69 -17.45 19.33 9.53
N SER A 70 -17.88 19.65 8.29
CA SER A 70 -18.93 20.62 7.99
C SER A 70 -20.33 19.99 7.85
N PHE A 71 -20.49 18.69 8.20
CA PHE A 71 -21.74 17.91 8.06
C PHE A 71 -22.30 17.88 6.64
N GLN A 72 -21.45 18.01 5.63
CA GLN A 72 -21.83 17.94 4.22
C GLN A 72 -21.88 16.48 3.72
N PRO A 73 -22.74 16.17 2.75
CA PRO A 73 -22.81 14.84 2.15
C PRO A 73 -21.51 14.53 1.37
N VAL A 74 -20.98 13.30 1.53
CA VAL A 74 -19.71 12.85 0.95
C VAL A 74 -19.89 11.68 -0.01
N SER A 75 -21.11 11.17 -0.18
CA SER A 75 -21.35 9.98 -0.99
C SER A 75 -20.94 10.15 -2.45
N ASP A 76 -21.27 11.28 -3.07
CA ASP A 76 -20.98 11.53 -4.49
C ASP A 76 -19.47 11.73 -4.71
N ASP A 77 -18.78 12.36 -3.76
CA ASP A 77 -17.33 12.53 -3.77
C ASP A 77 -16.61 11.17 -3.62
N PHE A 78 -17.08 10.34 -2.70
CA PHE A 78 -16.56 8.99 -2.52
C PHE A 78 -16.65 8.18 -3.81
N TRP A 79 -17.82 8.12 -4.42
CA TRP A 79 -18.02 7.37 -5.65
C TRP A 79 -17.27 7.96 -6.84
N ALA A 80 -17.11 9.28 -6.90
CA ALA A 80 -16.30 9.93 -7.93
C ALA A 80 -14.84 9.49 -7.87
N ILE A 81 -14.24 9.48 -6.68
CA ILE A 81 -12.86 9.02 -6.47
C ILE A 81 -12.73 7.52 -6.77
N TRP A 82 -13.68 6.72 -6.28
CA TRP A 82 -13.65 5.27 -6.50
C TRP A 82 -13.77 4.93 -7.99
N LEU A 83 -14.67 5.57 -8.72
CA LEU A 83 -14.83 5.42 -10.17
C LEU A 83 -13.61 5.92 -10.94
N ALA A 84 -13.00 7.03 -10.51
CA ALA A 84 -11.76 7.54 -11.11
C ALA A 84 -10.63 6.48 -11.03
N LYS A 85 -10.43 5.85 -9.88
CA LYS A 85 -9.47 4.75 -9.72
C LYS A 85 -9.82 3.57 -10.63
N PHE A 86 -11.10 3.21 -10.71
CA PHE A 86 -11.56 2.09 -11.52
C PHE A 86 -11.37 2.34 -13.02
N LEU A 87 -11.53 3.59 -13.49
CA LEU A 87 -11.26 3.95 -14.89
C LEU A 87 -9.78 3.79 -15.26
N ILE A 88 -8.87 4.24 -14.41
CA ILE A 88 -7.43 4.04 -14.64
C ILE A 88 -7.10 2.55 -14.68
N PHE A 89 -7.59 1.78 -13.73
CA PHE A 89 -7.41 0.33 -13.69
C PHE A 89 -7.90 -0.35 -14.98
N THR A 90 -9.12 -0.01 -15.41
CA THR A 90 -9.73 -0.61 -16.61
C THR A 90 -8.88 -0.31 -17.84
N PHE A 91 -8.42 0.94 -17.99
CA PHE A 91 -7.52 1.33 -19.06
C PHE A 91 -6.22 0.51 -19.05
N MET A 92 -5.55 0.43 -17.89
CA MET A 92 -4.30 -0.33 -17.73
C MET A 92 -4.49 -1.83 -18.00
N PHE A 93 -5.61 -2.40 -17.54
CA PHE A 93 -5.93 -3.80 -17.76
C PHE A 93 -6.20 -4.11 -19.24
N ILE A 94 -6.92 -3.23 -19.95
CA ILE A 94 -7.14 -3.36 -21.40
C ILE A 94 -5.80 -3.28 -22.15
N VAL A 95 -4.95 -2.30 -21.84
CA VAL A 95 -3.62 -2.17 -22.44
C VAL A 95 -2.80 -3.44 -22.21
N PHE A 96 -2.82 -4.00 -21.02
CA PHE A 96 -2.14 -5.27 -20.73
C PHE A 96 -2.71 -6.44 -21.56
N LEU A 97 -4.03 -6.58 -21.67
CA LEU A 97 -4.64 -7.66 -22.46
C LEU A 97 -4.29 -7.58 -23.95
N VAL A 98 -4.22 -6.35 -24.51
CA VAL A 98 -3.93 -6.13 -25.93
C VAL A 98 -2.45 -6.31 -26.24
N PHE A 99 -1.57 -5.72 -25.42
CA PHE A 99 -0.14 -5.62 -25.73
C PHE A 99 0.73 -6.58 -24.91
N GLY A 100 0.27 -7.10 -23.77
CA GLY A 100 1.09 -7.89 -22.85
C GLY A 100 1.72 -9.12 -23.50
N LYS A 101 1.02 -9.80 -24.39
CA LYS A 101 1.55 -10.98 -25.10
C LYS A 101 2.68 -10.66 -26.09
N LEU A 102 2.82 -9.40 -26.52
CA LEU A 102 3.86 -9.01 -27.47
C LEU A 102 5.23 -8.83 -26.80
N TRP A 103 5.26 -8.57 -25.48
CA TRP A 103 6.45 -8.14 -24.77
C TRP A 103 6.89 -9.09 -23.65
N LEU A 104 6.01 -10.04 -23.27
CA LEU A 104 6.21 -10.89 -22.11
C LEU A 104 6.30 -12.37 -22.51
N THR A 105 7.10 -13.13 -21.78
CA THR A 105 7.07 -14.58 -21.86
C THR A 105 5.73 -15.12 -21.33
N SER A 106 5.38 -16.36 -21.68
CA SER A 106 4.12 -16.98 -21.22
C SER A 106 4.03 -17.02 -19.68
N LEU A 107 5.14 -17.24 -18.99
CA LEU A 107 5.17 -17.24 -17.52
C LEU A 107 4.95 -15.83 -16.97
N GLU A 108 5.69 -14.83 -17.45
CA GLU A 108 5.54 -13.45 -17.01
C GLU A 108 4.13 -12.92 -17.25
N TYR A 109 3.56 -13.20 -18.44
CA TYR A 109 2.19 -12.80 -18.76
C TYR A 109 1.19 -13.37 -17.74
N TRP A 110 1.30 -14.67 -17.41
CA TRP A 110 0.43 -15.31 -16.44
C TRP A 110 0.60 -14.73 -15.02
N LEU A 111 1.82 -14.55 -14.57
CA LEU A 111 2.11 -13.98 -13.25
C LEU A 111 1.59 -12.53 -13.13
N ILE A 112 1.77 -11.74 -14.19
CA ILE A 112 1.25 -10.37 -14.25
C ILE A 112 -0.28 -10.37 -14.27
N PHE A 113 -0.91 -11.25 -15.04
CA PHE A 113 -2.36 -11.38 -15.06
C PHE A 113 -2.94 -11.65 -13.66
N ILE A 114 -2.38 -12.61 -12.93
CA ILE A 114 -2.79 -12.90 -11.54
C ILE A 114 -2.60 -11.67 -10.65
N SER A 115 -1.53 -10.93 -10.84
CA SER A 115 -1.19 -9.78 -9.99
C SER A 115 -2.11 -8.57 -10.17
N PHE A 116 -2.91 -8.51 -11.24
CA PHE A 116 -3.98 -7.52 -11.36
C PHE A 116 -5.03 -7.63 -10.23
N MET A 117 -5.14 -8.80 -9.58
CA MET A 117 -5.93 -8.95 -8.35
C MET A 117 -5.43 -8.01 -7.23
N GLN A 118 -4.14 -7.74 -7.14
CA GLN A 118 -3.58 -6.80 -6.17
C GLN A 118 -4.02 -5.36 -6.48
N VAL A 119 -4.00 -4.96 -7.75
CA VAL A 119 -4.44 -3.61 -8.16
C VAL A 119 -5.94 -3.44 -7.91
N LEU A 120 -6.74 -4.46 -8.24
CA LEU A 120 -8.17 -4.47 -7.92
C LEU A 120 -8.40 -4.36 -6.40
N GLY A 121 -7.63 -5.11 -5.61
CA GLY A 121 -7.66 -4.99 -4.15
C GLY A 121 -7.33 -3.58 -3.69
N TYR A 122 -6.37 -2.91 -4.32
CA TYR A 122 -6.02 -1.54 -3.98
C TYR A 122 -7.18 -0.54 -4.22
N ILE A 123 -7.97 -0.73 -5.27
CA ILE A 123 -9.17 0.09 -5.55
C ILE A 123 -10.25 -0.15 -4.51
N LEU A 124 -10.45 -1.42 -4.14
CA LEU A 124 -11.45 -1.81 -3.14
C LEU A 124 -11.03 -1.43 -1.71
N ASN A 125 -9.76 -1.09 -1.51
CA ASN A 125 -9.27 -0.59 -0.22
C ASN A 125 -9.77 0.84 0.03
N VAL A 126 -10.78 0.96 0.86
CA VAL A 126 -11.44 2.23 1.23
C VAL A 126 -10.89 2.82 2.55
N ASN A 127 -9.69 2.43 2.96
CA ASN A 127 -9.08 2.90 4.20
C ASN A 127 -8.94 4.44 4.26
N TRP A 128 -8.71 5.08 3.10
CA TRP A 128 -8.65 6.53 2.94
C TRP A 128 -9.95 7.24 3.35
N TYR A 129 -11.11 6.62 3.08
CA TYR A 129 -12.41 7.13 3.54
C TYR A 129 -12.56 7.01 5.06
N PHE A 130 -12.19 5.85 5.63
CA PHE A 130 -12.22 5.67 7.08
C PHE A 130 -11.22 6.58 7.80
N GLN A 131 -10.13 6.95 7.15
CA GLN A 131 -9.19 7.94 7.65
C GLN A 131 -9.84 9.34 7.71
N ALA A 132 -10.54 9.74 6.64
CA ALA A 132 -11.28 11.00 6.60
C ALA A 132 -12.38 11.07 7.69
N ASN A 133 -12.99 9.92 8.00
CA ASN A 133 -14.06 9.79 9.02
C ASN A 133 -13.52 9.46 10.42
N GLU A 134 -12.21 9.58 10.67
CA GLU A 134 -11.55 9.26 11.95
C GLU A 134 -11.78 7.83 12.49
N LYS A 135 -12.25 6.90 11.65
CA LYS A 135 -12.55 5.49 11.96
C LYS A 135 -11.49 4.52 11.43
N VAL A 136 -10.32 5.00 11.08
CA VAL A 136 -9.26 4.23 10.41
C VAL A 136 -8.78 2.99 11.19
N GLY A 137 -8.92 2.96 12.50
CA GLY A 137 -8.41 1.85 13.32
C GLY A 137 -9.02 0.49 12.97
N ILE A 138 -10.33 0.41 12.77
CA ILE A 138 -11.02 -0.86 12.45
C ILE A 138 -10.66 -1.32 11.04
N SER A 139 -10.71 -0.41 10.05
CA SER A 139 -10.37 -0.75 8.67
C SER A 139 -8.92 -1.20 8.52
N THR A 140 -7.99 -0.58 9.25
CA THR A 140 -6.58 -0.99 9.24
C THR A 140 -6.37 -2.39 9.83
N ILE A 141 -7.09 -2.75 10.89
CA ILE A 141 -7.03 -4.11 11.45
C ILE A 141 -7.56 -5.14 10.44
N LEU A 142 -8.66 -4.89 9.77
CA LEU A 142 -9.19 -5.80 8.75
C LEU A 142 -8.18 -6.03 7.62
N LEU A 143 -7.46 -4.97 7.20
CA LEU A 143 -6.38 -5.09 6.22
C LEU A 143 -5.24 -5.98 6.72
N VAL A 144 -4.86 -5.85 7.99
CA VAL A 144 -3.80 -6.65 8.59
C VAL A 144 -4.22 -8.12 8.75
N ILE A 145 -5.44 -8.37 9.22
CA ILE A 145 -5.97 -9.74 9.34
C ILE A 145 -5.98 -10.42 7.96
N GLY A 146 -6.49 -9.75 6.94
CA GLY A 146 -6.51 -10.29 5.59
C GLY A 146 -5.11 -10.63 5.06
N LYS A 147 -4.12 -9.76 5.31
CA LYS A 147 -2.73 -10.02 4.95
C LYS A 147 -2.09 -11.14 5.79
N ALA A 148 -2.39 -11.21 7.09
CA ALA A 148 -1.82 -12.21 7.98
C ALA A 148 -2.23 -13.63 7.58
N LEU A 149 -3.42 -13.80 6.99
CA LEU A 149 -3.87 -15.08 6.43
C LEU A 149 -2.98 -15.58 5.29
N SER A 150 -2.19 -14.72 4.64
CA SER A 150 -1.24 -15.16 3.62
C SER A 150 -0.11 -16.05 4.20
N LEU A 151 0.29 -15.85 5.45
CA LEU A 151 1.38 -16.60 6.07
C LEU A 151 1.13 -18.12 6.10
N PRO A 152 0.02 -18.63 6.67
CA PRO A 152 -0.27 -20.07 6.63
C PRO A 152 -0.44 -20.59 5.20
N LEU A 153 -1.01 -19.80 4.28
CA LEU A 153 -1.14 -20.20 2.89
C LEU A 153 0.22 -20.35 2.21
N PHE A 154 1.18 -19.44 2.45
CA PHE A 154 2.55 -19.60 1.95
C PHE A 154 3.22 -20.84 2.52
N LEU A 155 3.04 -21.13 3.81
CA LEU A 155 3.63 -22.30 4.45
C LEU A 155 3.11 -23.63 3.89
N ILE A 156 1.83 -23.68 3.53
CA ILE A 156 1.17 -24.91 3.04
C ILE A 156 1.39 -25.10 1.52
N TYR A 157 1.21 -24.06 0.73
CA TYR A 157 1.08 -24.20 -0.73
C TYR A 157 2.34 -23.83 -1.53
N VAL A 158 3.32 -23.14 -0.94
CA VAL A 158 4.57 -22.80 -1.63
C VAL A 158 5.68 -23.66 -1.05
N GLN A 159 6.06 -24.74 -1.74
CA GLN A 159 7.05 -25.70 -1.24
C GLN A 159 8.35 -25.67 -2.04
N ASP A 160 8.29 -25.39 -3.33
CA ASP A 160 9.42 -25.37 -4.25
C ASP A 160 9.34 -24.23 -5.25
N LYS A 161 10.38 -24.09 -6.10
CA LYS A 161 10.47 -23.04 -7.10
C LYS A 161 9.40 -23.09 -8.20
N GLY A 162 8.78 -24.23 -8.46
CA GLY A 162 7.65 -24.36 -9.37
C GLY A 162 6.38 -23.68 -8.87
N ASP A 163 6.31 -23.38 -7.58
CA ASP A 163 5.13 -22.77 -6.93
C ASP A 163 5.07 -21.24 -7.02
N ILE A 164 5.88 -20.61 -7.88
CA ILE A 164 5.88 -19.15 -8.04
C ILE A 164 4.49 -18.58 -8.34
N SER A 165 3.70 -19.24 -9.19
CA SER A 165 2.34 -18.82 -9.52
C SER A 165 1.43 -18.85 -8.27
N LYS A 166 1.58 -19.87 -7.42
CA LYS A 166 0.86 -19.94 -6.14
C LYS A 166 1.31 -18.83 -5.20
N ALA A 167 2.61 -18.53 -5.16
CA ALA A 167 3.13 -17.43 -4.33
C ALA A 167 2.54 -16.08 -4.74
N VAL A 168 2.53 -15.76 -6.04
CA VAL A 168 1.94 -14.54 -6.58
C VAL A 168 0.43 -14.50 -6.32
N LEU A 169 -0.27 -15.61 -6.49
CA LEU A 169 -1.72 -15.71 -6.23
C LEU A 169 -2.05 -15.46 -4.76
N ILE A 170 -1.32 -16.08 -3.84
CA ILE A 170 -1.52 -15.90 -2.40
C ILE A 170 -1.27 -14.44 -2.01
N GLN A 171 -0.19 -13.83 -2.50
CA GLN A 171 0.14 -12.44 -2.21
C GLN A 171 -0.94 -11.48 -2.74
N SER A 172 -1.31 -11.59 -4.02
CA SER A 172 -2.30 -10.73 -4.65
C SER A 172 -3.70 -10.97 -4.10
N GLY A 173 -4.05 -12.24 -3.89
CA GLY A 173 -5.35 -12.65 -3.34
C GLY A 173 -5.55 -12.21 -1.89
N SER A 174 -4.49 -12.23 -1.06
CA SER A 174 -4.57 -11.76 0.32
C SER A 174 -4.84 -10.26 0.40
N ILE A 175 -4.26 -9.46 -0.50
CA ILE A 175 -4.50 -8.03 -0.60
C ILE A 175 -5.95 -7.76 -1.05
N LEU A 176 -6.41 -8.49 -2.07
CA LEU A 176 -7.79 -8.39 -2.54
C LEU A 176 -8.79 -8.76 -1.44
N PHE A 177 -8.56 -9.88 -0.76
CA PHE A 177 -9.42 -10.34 0.34
C PHE A 177 -9.45 -9.32 1.50
N ALA A 178 -8.30 -8.81 1.92
CA ALA A 178 -8.20 -7.78 2.95
C ALA A 178 -9.01 -6.53 2.58
N SER A 179 -8.95 -6.13 1.32
CA SER A 179 -9.64 -4.94 0.82
C SER A 179 -11.16 -5.17 0.70
N LEU A 180 -11.57 -6.36 0.33
CA LEU A 180 -13.00 -6.75 0.35
C LEU A 180 -13.59 -6.61 1.76
N LEU A 181 -12.86 -7.00 2.80
CA LEU A 181 -13.31 -6.82 4.18
C LEU A 181 -13.54 -5.33 4.51
N THR A 182 -12.67 -4.42 4.05
CA THR A 182 -12.87 -2.99 4.27
C THR A 182 -14.02 -2.43 3.45
N MET A 183 -14.26 -2.95 2.25
CA MET A 183 -15.39 -2.55 1.41
C MET A 183 -16.73 -3.03 2.00
N ILE A 184 -16.78 -4.24 2.58
CA ILE A 184 -17.96 -4.74 3.30
C ILE A 184 -18.28 -3.83 4.50
N LEU A 185 -17.24 -3.41 5.25
CA LEU A 185 -17.43 -2.47 6.37
C LEU A 185 -18.02 -1.14 5.90
N LEU A 186 -17.68 -0.67 4.69
CA LEU A 186 -18.21 0.56 4.12
C LEU A 186 -19.74 0.51 3.94
N PHE A 187 -20.29 -0.62 3.49
CA PHE A 187 -21.74 -0.76 3.29
C PHE A 187 -22.56 -0.62 4.58
N SER A 188 -21.91 -0.69 5.73
CA SER A 188 -22.55 -0.41 7.03
C SER A 188 -22.55 1.09 7.38
N ASP A 189 -21.85 1.94 6.60
CA ASP A 189 -21.78 3.37 6.87
C ASP A 189 -22.91 4.12 6.14
N LYS A 190 -23.76 4.77 6.92
CA LYS A 190 -24.95 5.51 6.42
C LYS A 190 -24.58 6.75 5.58
N ASN A 191 -23.34 7.23 5.65
CA ASN A 191 -22.89 8.39 4.88
C ASN A 191 -22.68 8.06 3.40
N ILE A 192 -22.60 6.78 3.04
CA ILE A 192 -22.39 6.33 1.66
C ILE A 192 -23.70 5.77 1.10
N GLY A 193 -24.27 6.50 0.16
CA GLY A 193 -25.46 6.11 -0.58
C GLY A 193 -25.13 5.39 -1.89
N LYS A 194 -26.13 5.26 -2.75
CA LYS A 194 -25.97 4.68 -4.10
C LYS A 194 -25.21 5.63 -5.02
N ILE A 195 -24.57 5.08 -6.02
CA ILE A 195 -23.90 5.84 -7.10
C ILE A 195 -24.92 6.68 -7.87
N LYS A 196 -24.61 7.94 -8.11
CA LYS A 196 -25.45 8.88 -8.86
C LYS A 196 -24.69 9.43 -10.07
N LEU A 197 -25.45 10.01 -11.02
CA LEU A 197 -24.86 10.67 -12.19
C LEU A 197 -24.02 11.90 -11.82
N GLU A 198 -24.34 12.57 -10.72
CA GLU A 198 -23.54 13.69 -10.19
C GLU A 198 -22.13 13.25 -9.83
N SER A 199 -21.93 12.03 -9.33
CA SER A 199 -20.62 11.48 -9.00
C SER A 199 -19.69 11.44 -10.24
N LEU A 200 -20.24 11.19 -11.44
CA LEU A 200 -19.45 11.17 -12.68
C LEU A 200 -18.90 12.54 -13.05
N LYS A 201 -19.66 13.61 -12.80
CA LYS A 201 -19.23 14.99 -13.10
C LYS A 201 -18.07 15.45 -12.23
N LEU A 202 -17.93 14.87 -11.02
CA LEU A 202 -16.85 15.20 -10.10
C LEU A 202 -15.53 14.52 -10.44
N ILE A 203 -15.50 13.49 -11.28
CA ILE A 203 -14.29 12.74 -11.62
C ILE A 203 -13.18 13.67 -12.15
N ILE A 204 -13.51 14.54 -13.10
CA ILE A 204 -12.54 15.48 -13.70
C ILE A 204 -12.01 16.47 -12.65
N TYR A 205 -12.87 16.92 -11.75
CA TYR A 205 -12.46 17.78 -10.65
C TYR A 205 -11.41 17.09 -9.77
N TYR A 206 -11.65 15.83 -9.37
CA TYR A 206 -10.72 15.06 -8.54
C TYR A 206 -9.38 14.77 -9.24
N TYR A 207 -9.37 14.52 -10.56
CA TYR A 207 -8.13 14.39 -11.31
C TYR A 207 -7.29 15.67 -11.27
N LYS A 208 -7.92 16.83 -11.42
CA LYS A 208 -7.23 18.13 -11.37
C LYS A 208 -6.71 18.46 -9.97
N ASP A 209 -7.50 18.22 -8.95
CA ASP A 209 -7.12 18.49 -7.55
C ASP A 209 -5.99 17.57 -7.07
N SER A 210 -6.05 16.29 -7.41
CA SER A 210 -5.08 15.30 -6.94
C SER A 210 -3.78 15.25 -7.75
N TRP A 211 -3.66 15.95 -8.86
CA TRP A 211 -2.49 15.94 -9.73
C TRP A 211 -1.18 16.27 -9.00
N ALA A 212 -1.17 17.30 -8.17
CA ALA A 212 0.03 17.70 -7.42
C ALA A 212 0.48 16.61 -6.44
N TYR A 213 -0.46 15.93 -5.78
CA TYR A 213 -0.17 14.79 -4.91
C TYR A 213 0.39 13.61 -5.71
N PHE A 214 -0.19 13.32 -6.88
CA PHE A 214 0.29 12.27 -7.77
C PHE A 214 1.74 12.47 -8.17
N VAL A 215 2.09 13.65 -8.68
CA VAL A 215 3.46 13.96 -9.11
C VAL A 215 4.44 13.86 -7.94
N GLY A 216 4.07 14.37 -6.76
CA GLY A 216 4.91 14.29 -5.56
C GLY A 216 5.15 12.84 -5.12
N ILE A 217 4.11 12.02 -5.05
CA ILE A 217 4.22 10.60 -4.67
C ILE A 217 5.01 9.83 -5.74
N LEU A 218 4.76 10.08 -7.02
CA LEU A 218 5.48 9.45 -8.12
C LEU A 218 6.99 9.74 -8.05
N ALA A 219 7.38 10.99 -7.83
CA ALA A 219 8.78 11.38 -7.71
C ALA A 219 9.49 10.68 -6.53
N ILE A 220 8.84 10.64 -5.36
CA ILE A 220 9.37 9.92 -4.19
C ILE A 220 9.49 8.42 -4.48
N SER A 221 8.46 7.83 -5.09
CA SER A 221 8.46 6.39 -5.39
C SER A 221 9.51 6.02 -6.44
N PHE A 222 9.73 6.88 -7.42
CA PHE A 222 10.81 6.70 -8.41
C PHE A 222 12.18 6.65 -7.74
N TYR A 223 12.44 7.55 -6.80
CA TYR A 223 13.70 7.57 -6.06
C TYR A 223 13.84 6.36 -5.13
N THR A 224 12.78 5.94 -4.44
CA THR A 224 12.85 4.92 -3.39
C THR A 224 12.66 3.49 -3.86
N GLY A 225 11.92 3.26 -4.94
CA GLY A 225 11.44 1.93 -5.32
C GLY A 225 11.80 1.47 -6.74
N SER A 226 12.44 2.30 -7.59
CA SER A 226 12.75 1.92 -8.97
C SER A 226 13.88 0.90 -9.11
N SER A 227 14.70 0.70 -8.08
CA SER A 227 15.91 -0.14 -8.13
C SER A 227 15.63 -1.57 -8.64
N LEU A 228 14.56 -2.22 -8.17
CA LEU A 228 14.23 -3.59 -8.63
C LEU A 228 13.82 -3.63 -10.11
N ILE A 229 13.12 -2.59 -10.58
CA ILE A 229 12.73 -2.49 -11.99
C ILE A 229 13.95 -2.23 -12.86
N LEU A 230 14.82 -1.31 -12.44
CA LEU A 230 16.07 -1.01 -13.17
C LEU A 230 17.00 -2.23 -13.21
N LEU A 231 17.17 -2.94 -12.11
CA LEU A 231 17.97 -4.16 -12.07
C LEU A 231 17.44 -5.26 -13.00
N LYS A 232 16.14 -5.38 -13.22
CA LYS A 232 15.57 -6.34 -14.19
C LYS A 232 16.04 -6.07 -15.61
N TYR A 233 16.29 -4.80 -15.97
CA TYR A 233 16.69 -4.42 -17.34
C TYR A 233 18.20 -4.28 -17.53
N PHE A 234 18.93 -3.93 -16.47
CA PHE A 234 20.36 -3.61 -16.56
C PHE A 234 21.25 -4.64 -15.84
N GLY A 235 20.67 -5.54 -15.05
CA GLY A 235 21.36 -6.58 -14.30
C GLY A 235 20.88 -7.98 -14.65
N THR A 236 21.24 -8.94 -13.81
CA THR A 236 20.77 -10.34 -13.90
C THR A 236 19.53 -10.56 -13.02
N ILE A 237 18.79 -11.66 -13.27
CA ILE A 237 17.66 -12.01 -12.42
C ILE A 237 18.12 -12.39 -10.99
N GLU A 238 19.34 -12.88 -10.85
CA GLU A 238 19.95 -13.19 -9.56
C GLU A 238 20.23 -11.91 -8.77
N ASP A 239 20.73 -10.84 -9.43
CA ASP A 239 20.92 -9.52 -8.80
C ASP A 239 19.60 -8.95 -8.29
N VAL A 240 18.50 -9.12 -9.07
CA VAL A 240 17.16 -8.73 -8.63
C VAL A 240 16.76 -9.49 -7.36
N GLY A 241 17.04 -10.81 -7.31
CA GLY A 241 16.74 -11.64 -6.14
C GLY A 241 17.51 -11.23 -4.89
N LEU A 242 18.81 -11.01 -5.03
CA LEU A 242 19.69 -10.57 -3.94
C LEU A 242 19.31 -9.17 -3.43
N TYR A 243 19.08 -8.24 -4.36
CA TYR A 243 18.65 -6.89 -4.01
C TYR A 243 17.26 -6.91 -3.33
N ASN A 244 16.31 -7.70 -3.82
CA ASN A 244 14.99 -7.84 -3.20
C ASN A 244 15.10 -8.31 -1.75
N ALA A 245 15.98 -9.29 -1.47
CA ALA A 245 16.21 -9.77 -0.11
C ALA A 245 16.77 -8.67 0.80
N ALA A 246 17.79 -7.95 0.33
CA ALA A 246 18.40 -6.84 1.06
C ALA A 246 17.41 -5.68 1.29
N ASP A 247 16.64 -5.32 0.27
CA ASP A 247 15.62 -4.27 0.35
C ASP A 247 14.54 -4.58 1.39
N LYS A 248 14.12 -5.84 1.54
CA LYS A 248 13.14 -6.22 2.56
C LYS A 248 13.70 -6.05 3.98
N ILE A 249 14.98 -6.34 4.21
CA ILE A 249 15.64 -6.09 5.50
C ILE A 249 15.69 -4.57 5.76
N LYS A 250 16.14 -3.79 4.77
CA LYS A 250 16.17 -2.33 4.84
C LYS A 250 14.79 -1.75 5.17
N MET A 251 13.73 -2.17 4.46
CA MET A 251 12.37 -1.70 4.68
C MET A 251 11.83 -2.05 6.07
N ALA A 252 12.20 -3.19 6.60
CA ALA A 252 11.83 -3.58 7.97
C ALA A 252 12.49 -2.69 9.02
N LEU A 253 13.78 -2.39 8.86
CA LEU A 253 14.50 -1.46 9.74
C LEU A 253 13.89 -0.05 9.66
N LEU A 254 13.66 0.47 8.45
CA LEU A 254 12.98 1.75 8.26
C LEU A 254 11.59 1.77 8.90
N GLY A 255 10.86 0.65 8.82
CA GLY A 255 9.55 0.50 9.46
C GLY A 255 9.60 0.69 10.97
N LEU A 256 10.63 0.19 11.64
CA LEU A 256 10.82 0.42 13.09
C LEU A 256 10.99 1.92 13.40
N PHE A 257 11.79 2.64 12.63
CA PHE A 257 11.95 4.09 12.80
C PHE A 257 10.65 4.86 12.56
N LEU A 258 9.87 4.48 11.55
CA LEU A 258 8.58 5.10 11.28
C LEU A 258 7.57 4.88 12.42
N ILE A 259 7.55 3.68 13.01
CA ILE A 259 6.71 3.38 14.18
C ILE A 259 7.15 4.24 15.36
N LEU A 260 8.44 4.30 15.67
CA LEU A 260 8.98 5.14 16.73
C LEU A 260 8.61 6.62 16.51
N GLY A 261 8.78 7.11 15.28
CA GLY A 261 8.35 8.45 14.90
C GLY A 261 6.87 8.71 15.19
N SER A 262 5.99 7.79 14.81
CA SER A 262 4.55 7.91 15.02
C SER A 262 4.14 7.91 16.52
N VAL A 263 4.87 7.16 17.34
CA VAL A 263 4.66 7.09 18.80
C VAL A 263 5.14 8.35 19.50
N PHE A 264 6.32 8.84 19.12
CA PHE A 264 6.91 10.02 19.79
C PHE A 264 6.34 11.35 19.29
N PHE A 265 5.82 11.41 18.08
CA PHE A 265 5.31 12.65 17.48
C PHE A 265 4.27 13.39 18.37
N PRO A 266 3.21 12.74 18.90
CA PRO A 266 2.25 13.41 19.75
C PRO A 266 2.86 13.92 21.06
N TYR A 267 3.83 13.19 21.60
CA TYR A 267 4.53 13.59 22.83
C TYR A 267 5.43 14.81 22.58
N VAL A 268 6.19 14.80 21.49
CA VAL A 268 7.04 15.93 21.08
C VAL A 268 6.20 17.17 20.79
N SER A 269 5.08 17.01 20.08
CA SER A 269 4.15 18.10 19.80
C SER A 269 3.61 18.77 21.09
N LYS A 270 3.26 17.95 22.09
CA LYS A 270 2.82 18.45 23.39
C LYS A 270 3.95 19.17 24.17
N LEU A 271 5.16 18.62 24.12
CA LEU A 271 6.33 19.27 24.74
C LEU A 271 6.64 20.60 24.04
N TYR A 272 6.56 20.65 22.72
CA TYR A 272 6.80 21.84 21.93
C TYR A 272 5.85 22.99 22.31
N SER A 273 4.56 22.70 22.51
CA SER A 273 3.57 23.71 22.96
C SER A 273 3.74 24.12 24.40
N SER A 274 4.38 23.32 25.26
CA SER A 274 4.60 23.67 26.68
C SER A 274 5.98 24.29 26.93
N ASN A 275 7.04 23.73 26.36
CA ASN A 275 8.42 24.23 26.52
C ASN A 275 9.30 23.76 25.35
N ILE A 276 9.64 24.69 24.46
CA ILE A 276 10.41 24.43 23.24
C ILE A 276 11.83 23.91 23.54
N LEU A 277 12.47 24.32 24.63
CA LEU A 277 13.81 23.87 25.01
C LEU A 277 13.83 22.42 25.45
N ILE A 278 12.79 21.99 26.18
CA ILE A 278 12.64 20.58 26.59
C ILE A 278 12.35 19.73 25.37
N ALA A 279 11.47 20.19 24.48
CA ALA A 279 11.17 19.49 23.20
C ALA A 279 12.44 19.32 22.36
N TYR A 280 13.25 20.38 22.20
CA TYR A 280 14.50 20.32 21.46
C TYR A 280 15.51 19.33 22.06
N LYS A 281 15.71 19.34 23.38
CA LYS A 281 16.58 18.37 24.07
C LYS A 281 16.10 16.93 23.88
N PHE A 282 14.81 16.70 23.90
CA PHE A 282 14.22 15.37 23.67
C PHE A 282 14.43 14.89 22.24
N VAL A 283 14.13 15.73 21.25
CA VAL A 283 14.35 15.44 19.82
C VAL A 283 15.84 15.17 19.54
N LYS A 284 16.75 15.95 20.12
CA LYS A 284 18.20 15.74 20.00
C LYS A 284 18.62 14.37 20.55
N LYS A 285 18.05 13.93 21.68
CA LYS A 285 18.31 12.57 22.22
C LYS A 285 17.80 11.49 21.29
N LEU A 286 16.61 11.65 20.71
CA LEU A 286 16.06 10.71 19.74
C LEU A 286 16.93 10.63 18.48
N LEU A 287 17.41 11.76 17.97
CA LEU A 287 18.31 11.79 16.81
C LEU A 287 19.63 11.06 17.09
N ILE A 288 20.25 11.31 18.25
CA ILE A 288 21.49 10.61 18.65
C ILE A 288 21.23 9.10 18.76
N ALA A 289 20.14 8.70 19.40
CA ALA A 289 19.77 7.28 19.51
C ALA A 289 19.54 6.64 18.13
N SER A 290 18.86 7.34 17.21
CA SER A 290 18.65 6.82 15.84
C SER A 290 19.94 6.69 15.03
N ILE A 291 20.93 7.58 15.23
CA ILE A 291 22.24 7.48 14.57
C ILE A 291 23.08 6.31 15.13
N ILE A 292 22.93 5.97 16.41
CA ILE A 292 23.67 4.87 17.04
C ILE A 292 23.08 3.50 16.62
N ILE A 293 21.77 3.45 16.34
CA ILE A 293 21.06 2.21 15.99
C ILE A 293 21.09 1.95 14.46
N GLY A 294 21.18 2.99 13.64
CA GLY A 294 21.20 2.90 12.16
C GLY A 294 22.58 3.05 11.58
#